data_17ec3b7a45e9ea9e2bcf20b4030cea1a
#
_entry.id   17ec3b7a45e9ea9e2bcf20b4030cea1a
#
_cell.length_a   1.000
_cell.length_b   1.000
_cell.length_c   1.000
_cell.angle_alpha   90.00
_cell.angle_beta   90.00
_cell.angle_gamma   90.00
#
_symmetry.space_group_name_H-M   'P 1'
#
loop_
_entity.id
_entity.type
_entity.pdbx_description
1 polymer ?
#
loop_
_entity_poly.entity_id
_entity_poly.type
_entity_poly.pdbx_seq_one_letter_code
_entity_poly.pdbx_strand_id
1 'polypeptide(L)'
;MCFYRAFIITNEIKMFELHASKVSNLKNDVLSGLTVALALVPEAVAFAFVAGVEPLVGLYAAFMVGLITSIFGGRPGMISGATGAMAVVMVSLVAIHGVEYLFATVVLTGLLQILAGIFKLGKFIRLVPHPVMLGFVNGLAIVIFLAQLGQFKVVNSAGELEWLQASPMMVMAGLILLTMVIIHFLPKLTSAVPSSLVAIVVVTVLVQSLGLDTRTVVDFLRDMTNDPAASIAGGLPQ
;
A
#
# COMPACT_ATOMS: atom_id res chain seq x y z
N MET A 1 -23.96 -35.54 13.01
CA MET A 1 -24.06 -34.08 13.16
C MET A 1 -23.27 -33.54 14.36
N CYS A 2 -23.07 -34.30 15.42
CA CYS A 2 -22.29 -33.89 16.60
C CYS A 2 -20.74 -33.83 16.35
N PHE A 3 -20.21 -34.76 15.55
CA PHE A 3 -18.77 -34.84 15.24
C PHE A 3 -18.24 -33.66 14.40
N TYR A 4 -19.07 -33.10 13.52
CA TYR A 4 -18.71 -31.95 12.69
C TYR A 4 -18.64 -30.64 13.49
N ARG A 5 -19.48 -30.50 14.52
CA ARG A 5 -19.45 -29.37 15.44
C ARG A 5 -18.22 -29.40 16.36
N ALA A 6 -17.83 -30.57 16.85
CA ALA A 6 -16.65 -30.73 17.69
C ALA A 6 -15.36 -30.43 16.90
N PHE A 7 -15.27 -30.84 15.64
CA PHE A 7 -14.13 -30.58 14.76
C PHE A 7 -13.96 -29.09 14.43
N ILE A 8 -15.06 -28.35 14.23
CA ILE A 8 -15.00 -26.90 13.98
C ILE A 8 -14.58 -26.13 15.24
N ILE A 9 -15.12 -26.51 16.41
CA ILE A 9 -14.81 -25.84 17.68
C ILE A 9 -13.35 -26.09 18.09
N THR A 10 -12.83 -27.31 17.90
CA THR A 10 -11.43 -27.63 18.21
C THR A 10 -10.44 -26.96 17.27
N ASN A 11 -10.80 -26.76 15.99
CA ASN A 11 -9.96 -26.02 15.06
C ASN A 11 -10.02 -24.50 15.28
N GLU A 12 -11.15 -23.94 15.69
CA GLU A 12 -11.23 -22.51 16.03
C GLU A 12 -10.48 -22.21 17.33
N ILE A 13 -10.51 -23.09 18.33
CA ILE A 13 -9.74 -22.92 19.57
C ILE A 13 -8.23 -23.11 19.32
N LYS A 14 -7.84 -24.06 18.49
CA LYS A 14 -6.43 -24.20 18.06
C LYS A 14 -5.90 -23.01 17.23
N MET A 15 -6.77 -22.25 16.59
CA MET A 15 -6.40 -21.04 15.87
C MET A 15 -6.11 -19.86 16.82
N PHE A 16 -6.60 -19.90 18.05
CA PHE A 16 -6.38 -18.90 19.10
C PHE A 16 -5.38 -19.32 20.17
N GLU A 17 -4.87 -20.53 20.12
CA GLU A 17 -3.66 -20.83 20.87
C GLU A 17 -2.55 -19.98 20.24
N LEU A 18 -2.27 -18.86 20.88
CA LEU A 18 -0.95 -18.23 20.85
C LEU A 18 0.03 -19.33 21.25
N HIS A 19 0.45 -20.09 20.26
CA HIS A 19 1.57 -20.97 20.42
C HIS A 19 2.70 -20.02 20.83
N ALA A 20 3.07 -20.05 22.10
CA ALA A 20 4.29 -19.45 22.58
C ALA A 20 5.39 -20.03 21.71
N SER A 21 5.66 -19.34 20.60
CA SER A 21 6.59 -19.79 19.60
C SER A 21 7.92 -19.90 20.30
N LYS A 22 8.49 -21.09 20.26
CA LYS A 22 9.83 -21.31 20.79
C LYS A 22 10.71 -20.18 20.32
N VAL A 23 11.55 -19.66 21.19
CA VAL A 23 12.50 -18.55 20.94
C VAL A 23 13.28 -18.72 19.60
N SER A 24 13.35 -19.95 19.06
CA SER A 24 13.93 -20.26 17.76
C SER A 24 13.24 -19.59 16.57
N ASN A 25 11.95 -19.20 16.67
CA ASN A 25 11.21 -18.55 15.57
C ASN A 25 11.28 -17.03 15.63
N LEU A 26 11.66 -16.45 16.80
CA LEU A 26 11.69 -15.00 17.00
C LEU A 26 12.59 -14.29 15.96
N LYS A 27 13.73 -14.87 15.62
CA LYS A 27 14.62 -14.32 14.59
C LYS A 27 13.93 -14.24 13.22
N ASN A 28 13.25 -15.31 12.84
CA ASN A 28 12.55 -15.39 11.56
C ASN A 28 11.35 -14.43 11.53
N ASP A 29 10.63 -14.32 12.64
CA ASP A 29 9.48 -13.41 12.78
C ASP A 29 9.94 -11.96 12.69
N VAL A 30 11.04 -11.58 13.37
CA VAL A 30 11.60 -10.22 13.31
C VAL A 30 12.11 -9.91 11.89
N LEU A 31 12.83 -10.83 11.25
CA LEU A 31 13.32 -10.64 9.88
C LEU A 31 12.17 -10.51 8.88
N SER A 32 11.14 -11.34 9.03
CA SER A 32 9.94 -11.27 8.20
C SER A 32 9.21 -9.93 8.38
N GLY A 33 9.00 -9.52 9.63
CA GLY A 33 8.38 -8.23 9.96
C GLY A 33 9.16 -7.05 9.40
N LEU A 34 10.50 -7.04 9.54
CA LEU A 34 11.35 -5.99 8.99
C LEU A 34 11.28 -5.93 7.46
N THR A 35 11.33 -7.08 6.81
CA THR A 35 11.22 -7.21 5.36
C THR A 35 9.91 -6.63 4.84
N VAL A 36 8.80 -6.96 5.51
CA VAL A 36 7.46 -6.46 5.17
C VAL A 36 7.35 -4.96 5.44
N ALA A 37 7.86 -4.47 6.58
CA ALA A 37 7.85 -3.05 6.91
C ALA A 37 8.57 -2.23 5.83
N LEU A 38 9.75 -2.67 5.38
CA LEU A 38 10.49 -2.01 4.30
C LEU A 38 9.73 -2.01 2.96
N ALA A 39 8.97 -3.05 2.67
CA ALA A 39 8.15 -3.12 1.46
C ALA A 39 6.89 -2.23 1.55
N LEU A 40 6.30 -2.08 2.74
CA LEU A 40 5.09 -1.28 2.97
C LEU A 40 5.33 0.23 2.89
N VAL A 41 6.53 0.71 3.21
CA VAL A 41 6.83 2.16 3.17
C VAL A 41 6.59 2.75 1.78
N PRO A 42 7.19 2.25 0.68
CA PRO A 42 6.91 2.78 -0.65
C PRO A 42 5.45 2.62 -1.08
N GLU A 43 4.81 1.52 -0.67
CA GLU A 43 3.40 1.27 -0.97
C GLU A 43 2.49 2.29 -0.28
N ALA A 44 2.72 2.59 1.00
CA ALA A 44 1.95 3.58 1.74
C ALA A 44 2.09 4.98 1.14
N VAL A 45 3.32 5.36 0.74
CA VAL A 45 3.59 6.63 0.05
C VAL A 45 2.86 6.69 -1.29
N ALA A 46 2.95 5.63 -2.11
CA ALA A 46 2.31 5.59 -3.41
C ALA A 46 0.78 5.72 -3.31
N PHE A 47 0.15 5.02 -2.36
CA PHE A 47 -1.31 5.12 -2.19
C PHE A 47 -1.75 6.41 -1.50
N ALA A 48 -0.91 7.05 -0.70
CA ALA A 48 -1.17 8.39 -0.20
C ALA A 48 -1.28 9.39 -1.37
N PHE A 49 -0.36 9.36 -2.31
CA PHE A 49 -0.43 10.17 -3.52
C PHE A 49 -1.68 9.87 -4.37
N VAL A 50 -2.00 8.59 -4.58
CA VAL A 50 -3.23 8.22 -5.30
C VAL A 50 -4.46 8.77 -4.59
N ALA A 51 -4.52 8.75 -3.27
CA ALA A 51 -5.62 9.28 -2.48
C ALA A 51 -5.66 10.82 -2.42
N GLY A 52 -4.61 11.51 -2.88
CA GLY A 52 -4.50 12.97 -2.82
C GLY A 52 -4.17 13.50 -1.42
N VAL A 53 -3.47 12.71 -0.61
CA VAL A 53 -3.04 13.08 0.74
C VAL A 53 -1.51 13.10 0.83
N GLU A 54 -0.99 13.83 1.82
CA GLU A 54 0.44 13.88 2.07
C GLU A 54 1.03 12.51 2.39
N PRO A 55 2.24 12.17 1.89
CA PRO A 55 2.90 10.90 2.15
C PRO A 55 3.07 10.57 3.63
N LEU A 56 3.33 11.58 4.46
CA LEU A 56 3.47 11.41 5.91
C LEU A 56 2.19 10.89 6.54
N VAL A 57 1.02 11.38 6.13
CA VAL A 57 -0.28 10.90 6.59
C VAL A 57 -0.45 9.42 6.28
N GLY A 58 -0.09 9.00 5.06
CA GLY A 58 -0.11 7.60 4.64
C GLY A 58 0.82 6.71 5.47
N LEU A 59 2.04 7.19 5.76
CA LEU A 59 3.01 6.46 6.56
C LEU A 59 2.55 6.29 8.03
N TYR A 60 2.01 7.35 8.64
CA TYR A 60 1.47 7.27 10.00
C TYR A 60 0.25 6.37 10.07
N ALA A 61 -0.64 6.42 9.08
CA ALA A 61 -1.79 5.53 9.00
C ALA A 61 -1.33 4.07 8.90
N ALA A 62 -0.36 3.76 8.05
CA ALA A 62 0.20 2.42 7.90
C ALA A 62 0.86 1.93 9.20
N PHE A 63 1.62 2.79 9.87
CA PHE A 63 2.22 2.49 11.17
C PHE A 63 1.16 2.17 12.23
N MET A 64 0.16 3.04 12.39
CA MET A 64 -0.89 2.85 13.40
C MET A 64 -1.73 1.61 13.14
N VAL A 65 -2.13 1.37 11.89
CA VAL A 65 -2.88 0.18 11.52
C VAL A 65 -2.05 -1.08 11.73
N GLY A 66 -0.78 -1.08 11.33
CA GLY A 66 0.14 -2.20 11.54
C GLY A 66 0.34 -2.51 13.03
N LEU A 67 0.56 -1.47 13.85
CA LEU A 67 0.72 -1.61 15.30
C LEU A 67 -0.54 -2.15 15.98
N ILE A 68 -1.70 -1.56 15.71
CA ILE A 68 -2.97 -1.95 16.32
C ILE A 68 -3.32 -3.39 15.93
N THR A 69 -3.20 -3.75 14.66
CA THR A 69 -3.52 -5.11 14.19
C THR A 69 -2.54 -6.17 14.71
N SER A 70 -1.28 -5.81 14.94
CA SER A 70 -0.30 -6.73 15.54
C SER A 70 -0.57 -7.02 17.02
N ILE A 71 -1.11 -6.02 17.76
CA ILE A 71 -1.41 -6.15 19.19
C ILE A 71 -2.78 -6.81 19.42
N PHE A 72 -3.82 -6.34 18.71
CA PHE A 72 -5.21 -6.76 18.97
C PHE A 72 -5.65 -7.97 18.16
N GLY A 73 -4.82 -8.47 17.30
CA GLY A 73 -5.04 -9.72 16.61
C GLY A 73 -5.23 -9.60 15.12
N GLY A 74 -5.10 -10.71 14.52
CA GLY A 74 -5.19 -11.02 13.12
C GLY A 74 -4.85 -12.48 12.95
N ARG A 75 -4.78 -12.99 11.74
CA ARG A 75 -4.25 -14.33 11.51
C ARG A 75 -2.71 -14.26 11.52
N PRO A 76 -2.02 -15.26 12.09
CA PRO A 76 -0.57 -15.36 11.94
C PRO A 76 -0.16 -15.27 10.46
N GLY A 77 0.84 -14.45 10.16
CA GLY A 77 1.29 -14.22 8.78
C GLY A 77 0.44 -13.24 7.96
N MET A 78 -0.53 -12.56 8.58
CA MET A 78 -1.29 -11.47 7.96
C MET A 78 -0.69 -10.12 8.34
N ILE A 79 -0.66 -9.21 7.38
CA ILE A 79 -0.36 -7.81 7.61
C ILE A 79 -1.57 -6.96 7.22
N SER A 80 -1.68 -5.81 7.85
CA SER A 80 -2.65 -4.78 7.49
C SER A 80 -1.88 -3.55 7.02
N GLY A 81 -2.27 -3.01 5.89
CA GLY A 81 -1.60 -1.88 5.27
C GLY A 81 -2.48 -1.12 4.29
N ALA A 82 -1.89 -0.18 3.59
CA ALA A 82 -2.58 0.58 2.57
C ALA A 82 -3.12 -0.33 1.44
N THR A 83 -4.30 0.01 0.93
CA THR A 83 -4.94 -0.73 -0.18
C THR A 83 -5.31 0.21 -1.31
N GLY A 84 -4.87 -0.11 -2.53
CA GLY A 84 -5.20 0.67 -3.72
C GLY A 84 -6.70 0.80 -3.97
N ALA A 85 -7.49 -0.22 -3.63
CA ALA A 85 -8.95 -0.18 -3.74
C ALA A 85 -9.57 0.96 -2.93
N MET A 86 -9.10 1.15 -1.69
CA MET A 86 -9.59 2.23 -0.82
C MET A 86 -9.05 3.58 -1.29
N ALA A 87 -7.77 3.67 -1.66
CA ALA A 87 -7.17 4.89 -2.17
C ALA A 87 -7.95 5.47 -3.35
N VAL A 88 -8.31 4.64 -4.34
CA VAL A 88 -9.07 5.05 -5.51
C VAL A 88 -10.45 5.60 -5.17
N VAL A 89 -11.16 5.00 -4.22
CA VAL A 89 -12.48 5.48 -3.76
C VAL A 89 -12.35 6.83 -3.06
N MET A 90 -11.25 7.05 -2.32
CA MET A 90 -11.03 8.27 -1.55
C MET A 90 -10.64 9.48 -2.42
N VAL A 91 -10.09 9.26 -3.62
CA VAL A 91 -9.68 10.37 -4.53
C VAL A 91 -10.79 11.40 -4.72
N SER A 92 -11.97 10.96 -5.08
CA SER A 92 -13.11 11.86 -5.33
C SER A 92 -13.57 12.58 -4.05
N LEU A 93 -13.53 11.89 -2.92
CA LEU A 93 -13.90 12.47 -1.63
C LEU A 93 -12.93 13.59 -1.24
N VAL A 94 -11.63 13.32 -1.33
CA VAL A 94 -10.60 14.30 -0.98
C VAL A 94 -10.60 15.48 -1.93
N ALA A 95 -10.78 15.24 -3.24
CA ALA A 95 -10.82 16.31 -4.24
C ALA A 95 -12.00 17.28 -4.08
N ILE A 96 -13.16 16.78 -3.63
CA ILE A 96 -14.39 17.59 -3.51
C ILE A 96 -14.51 18.21 -2.12
N HIS A 97 -14.19 17.48 -1.06
CA HIS A 97 -14.49 17.86 0.32
C HIS A 97 -13.25 18.11 1.18
N GLY A 98 -12.05 17.77 0.71
CA GLY A 98 -10.81 17.91 1.45
C GLY A 98 -10.48 16.72 2.36
N VAL A 99 -9.28 16.78 2.96
CA VAL A 99 -8.70 15.70 3.76
C VAL A 99 -9.44 15.50 5.09
N GLU A 100 -10.06 16.54 5.64
CA GLU A 100 -10.83 16.46 6.88
C GLU A 100 -12.00 15.47 6.78
N TYR A 101 -12.69 15.47 5.66
CA TYR A 101 -13.78 14.52 5.39
C TYR A 101 -13.27 13.08 5.22
N LEU A 102 -12.03 12.90 4.78
CA LEU A 102 -11.39 11.59 4.75
C LEU A 102 -11.27 11.02 6.17
N PHE A 103 -10.78 11.80 7.12
CA PHE A 103 -10.67 11.35 8.51
C PHE A 103 -12.03 11.00 9.12
N ALA A 104 -13.04 11.84 8.90
CA ALA A 104 -14.41 11.56 9.34
C ALA A 104 -14.95 10.26 8.73
N THR A 105 -14.71 10.04 7.45
CA THR A 105 -15.12 8.82 6.73
C THR A 105 -14.40 7.57 7.27
N VAL A 106 -13.12 7.67 7.61
CA VAL A 106 -12.34 6.57 8.21
C VAL A 106 -12.94 6.17 9.57
N VAL A 107 -13.27 7.16 10.42
CA VAL A 107 -13.92 6.88 11.71
C VAL A 107 -15.28 6.20 11.52
N LEU A 108 -16.11 6.71 10.60
CA LEU A 108 -17.41 6.12 10.28
C LEU A 108 -17.26 4.69 9.75
N THR A 109 -16.31 4.47 8.85
CA THR A 109 -16.00 3.14 8.29
C THR A 109 -15.57 2.18 9.40
N GLY A 110 -14.73 2.62 10.33
CA GLY A 110 -14.33 1.82 11.49
C GLY A 110 -15.52 1.40 12.35
N LEU A 111 -16.45 2.33 12.61
CA LEU A 111 -17.67 2.04 13.35
C LEU A 111 -18.54 1.00 12.63
N LEU A 112 -18.74 1.16 11.32
CA LEU A 112 -19.50 0.21 10.50
C LEU A 112 -18.83 -1.17 10.46
N GLN A 113 -17.49 -1.22 10.42
CA GLN A 113 -16.74 -2.49 10.47
C GLN A 113 -16.92 -3.21 11.81
N ILE A 114 -16.93 -2.47 12.94
CA ILE A 114 -17.21 -3.04 14.25
C ILE A 114 -18.62 -3.62 14.28
N LEU A 115 -19.63 -2.89 13.81
CA LEU A 115 -21.01 -3.39 13.71
C LEU A 115 -21.09 -4.64 12.83
N ALA A 116 -20.46 -4.61 11.67
CA ALA A 116 -20.39 -5.76 10.77
C ALA A 116 -19.73 -6.99 11.42
N GLY A 117 -18.71 -6.77 12.26
CA GLY A 117 -18.06 -7.80 13.05
C GLY A 117 -19.00 -8.42 14.09
N ILE A 118 -19.72 -7.58 14.85
CA ILE A 118 -20.71 -8.02 15.85
C ILE A 118 -21.81 -8.87 15.21
N PHE A 119 -22.34 -8.43 14.07
CA PHE A 119 -23.37 -9.17 13.31
C PHE A 119 -22.79 -10.34 12.51
N LYS A 120 -21.47 -10.57 12.54
CA LYS A 120 -20.77 -11.65 11.82
C LYS A 120 -21.03 -11.61 10.30
N LEU A 121 -21.19 -10.40 9.74
CA LEU A 121 -21.50 -10.20 8.32
C LEU A 121 -20.37 -10.68 7.40
N GLY A 122 -19.15 -10.81 7.89
CA GLY A 122 -18.01 -11.37 7.14
C GLY A 122 -18.28 -12.79 6.58
N LYS A 123 -19.27 -13.53 7.11
CA LYS A 123 -19.66 -14.82 6.54
C LYS A 123 -20.25 -14.70 5.14
N PHE A 124 -20.84 -13.57 4.80
CA PHE A 124 -21.45 -13.32 3.49
C PHE A 124 -20.43 -13.21 2.35
N ILE A 125 -19.14 -13.00 2.65
CA ILE A 125 -18.10 -13.02 1.62
C ILE A 125 -18.03 -14.33 0.84
N ARG A 126 -18.49 -15.44 1.47
CA ARG A 126 -18.56 -16.75 0.82
C ARG A 126 -19.64 -16.84 -0.26
N LEU A 127 -20.57 -15.90 -0.28
CA LEU A 127 -21.63 -15.81 -1.29
C LEU A 127 -21.17 -15.10 -2.55
N VAL A 128 -20.02 -14.41 -2.49
CA VAL A 128 -19.48 -13.69 -3.64
C VAL A 128 -18.87 -14.68 -4.64
N PRO A 129 -19.43 -14.78 -5.86
CA PRO A 129 -18.91 -15.67 -6.87
C PRO A 129 -17.50 -15.29 -7.30
N HIS A 130 -16.66 -16.28 -7.63
CA HIS A 130 -15.30 -16.06 -8.09
C HIS A 130 -15.17 -15.08 -9.28
N PRO A 131 -16.06 -15.09 -10.30
CA PRO A 131 -16.01 -14.12 -11.39
C PRO A 131 -16.14 -12.67 -10.93
N VAL A 132 -16.92 -12.39 -9.88
CA VAL A 132 -17.09 -11.04 -9.31
C VAL A 132 -15.78 -10.57 -8.68
N MET A 133 -15.11 -11.46 -7.95
CA MET A 133 -13.80 -11.16 -7.35
C MET A 133 -12.73 -10.88 -8.43
N LEU A 134 -12.72 -11.67 -9.50
CA LEU A 134 -11.82 -11.43 -10.65
C LEU A 134 -12.12 -10.10 -11.33
N GLY A 135 -13.39 -9.79 -11.56
CA GLY A 135 -13.80 -8.50 -12.14
C GLY A 135 -13.36 -7.31 -11.28
N PHE A 136 -13.54 -7.41 -9.97
CA PHE A 136 -13.10 -6.39 -9.02
C PHE A 136 -11.57 -6.18 -9.08
N VAL A 137 -10.78 -7.25 -9.01
CA VAL A 137 -9.32 -7.17 -9.04
C VAL A 137 -8.83 -6.61 -10.38
N ASN A 138 -9.40 -7.04 -11.50
CA ASN A 138 -9.03 -6.53 -12.82
C ASN A 138 -9.41 -5.04 -12.98
N GLY A 139 -10.60 -4.64 -12.51
CA GLY A 139 -11.00 -3.25 -12.50
C GLY A 139 -10.07 -2.38 -11.66
N LEU A 140 -9.70 -2.87 -10.48
CA LEU A 140 -8.73 -2.20 -9.61
C LEU A 140 -7.36 -2.05 -10.28
N ALA A 141 -6.87 -3.09 -10.97
CA ALA A 141 -5.61 -3.04 -11.68
C ALA A 141 -5.62 -1.96 -12.79
N ILE A 142 -6.72 -1.84 -13.53
CA ILE A 142 -6.90 -0.80 -14.56
C ILE A 142 -6.86 0.59 -13.92
N VAL A 143 -7.59 0.82 -12.83
CA VAL A 143 -7.64 2.13 -12.17
C VAL A 143 -6.27 2.51 -11.61
N ILE A 144 -5.55 1.57 -10.96
CA ILE A 144 -4.19 1.81 -10.48
C ILE A 144 -3.26 2.14 -11.65
N PHE A 145 -3.36 1.43 -12.76
CA PHE A 145 -2.57 1.70 -13.96
C PHE A 145 -2.83 3.12 -14.50
N LEU A 146 -4.10 3.52 -14.60
CA LEU A 146 -4.46 4.87 -15.04
C LEU A 146 -3.93 5.95 -14.07
N ALA A 147 -3.96 5.71 -12.77
CA ALA A 147 -3.39 6.60 -11.77
C ALA A 147 -1.87 6.76 -11.94
N GLN A 148 -1.16 5.68 -12.33
CA GLN A 148 0.27 5.76 -12.63
C GLN A 148 0.58 6.65 -13.85
N LEU A 149 -0.32 6.73 -14.84
CA LEU A 149 -0.14 7.62 -15.97
C LEU A 149 -0.13 9.11 -15.56
N GLY A 150 -0.80 9.44 -14.45
CA GLY A 150 -0.74 10.78 -13.86
C GLY A 150 0.67 11.20 -13.44
N GLN A 151 1.53 10.24 -13.08
CA GLN A 151 2.92 10.52 -12.69
C GLN A 151 3.79 11.05 -13.84
N PHE A 152 3.36 10.84 -15.09
CA PHE A 152 4.01 11.36 -16.29
C PHE A 152 3.56 12.78 -16.65
N LYS A 153 2.72 13.39 -15.84
CA LYS A 153 2.23 14.77 -16.04
C LYS A 153 2.87 15.72 -15.04
N VAL A 154 3.11 16.94 -15.48
CA VAL A 154 3.64 18.05 -14.67
C VAL A 154 2.67 19.20 -14.76
N VAL A 155 2.55 19.97 -13.70
CA VAL A 155 1.80 21.23 -13.74
C VAL A 155 2.66 22.28 -14.41
N ASN A 156 2.20 22.84 -15.53
CA ASN A 156 2.90 23.95 -16.21
C ASN A 156 2.68 25.28 -15.47
N SER A 157 3.37 26.31 -15.90
CA SER A 157 3.26 27.66 -15.31
C SER A 157 1.86 28.29 -15.42
N ALA A 158 0.96 27.71 -16.24
CA ALA A 158 -0.42 28.12 -16.38
C ALA A 158 -1.39 27.28 -15.48
N GLY A 159 -0.86 26.33 -14.69
CA GLY A 159 -1.67 25.46 -13.83
C GLY A 159 -2.30 24.28 -14.57
N GLU A 160 -1.93 24.03 -15.82
CA GLU A 160 -2.47 22.91 -16.60
C GLU A 160 -1.54 21.68 -16.52
N LEU A 161 -2.14 20.48 -16.57
CA LEU A 161 -1.41 19.22 -16.59
C LEU A 161 -0.87 18.94 -17.99
N GLU A 162 0.43 19.04 -18.15
CA GLU A 162 1.15 18.73 -19.39
C GLU A 162 1.97 17.45 -19.26
N TRP A 163 2.16 16.74 -20.37
CA TRP A 163 3.02 15.57 -20.37
C TRP A 163 4.49 15.96 -20.20
N LEU A 164 5.24 15.15 -19.47
CA LEU A 164 6.70 15.32 -19.35
C LEU A 164 7.35 15.44 -20.74
N GLN A 165 8.42 16.19 -20.79
CA GLN A 165 9.25 16.27 -22.00
C GLN A 165 9.77 14.88 -22.40
N ALA A 166 10.07 14.70 -23.66
CA ALA A 166 10.44 13.38 -24.21
C ALA A 166 11.62 12.72 -23.50
N SER A 167 12.66 13.50 -23.13
CA SER A 167 13.86 12.96 -22.48
C SER A 167 13.57 12.37 -21.08
N PRO A 168 13.04 13.11 -20.08
CA PRO A 168 12.73 12.56 -18.78
C PRO A 168 11.62 11.48 -18.86
N MET A 169 10.68 11.59 -19.79
CA MET A 169 9.65 10.58 -19.99
C MET A 169 10.23 9.23 -20.43
N MET A 170 11.21 9.24 -21.35
CA MET A 170 11.88 8.02 -21.78
C MET A 170 12.70 7.38 -20.67
N VAL A 171 13.39 8.19 -19.87
CA VAL A 171 14.15 7.70 -18.70
C VAL A 171 13.19 7.05 -17.68
N MET A 172 12.10 7.72 -17.33
CA MET A 172 11.09 7.15 -16.41
C MET A 172 10.50 5.85 -16.95
N ALA A 173 10.12 5.82 -18.22
CA ALA A 173 9.58 4.60 -18.84
C ALA A 173 10.60 3.45 -18.83
N GLY A 174 11.87 3.75 -19.09
CA GLY A 174 12.96 2.77 -19.01
C GLY A 174 13.17 2.22 -17.60
N LEU A 175 13.12 3.09 -16.57
CA LEU A 175 13.22 2.67 -15.16
C LEU A 175 12.02 1.83 -14.71
N ILE A 176 10.81 2.17 -15.15
CA ILE A 176 9.60 1.38 -14.88
C ILE A 176 9.73 0.00 -15.53
N LEU A 177 10.15 -0.07 -16.78
CA LEU A 177 10.35 -1.34 -17.47
C LEU A 177 11.41 -2.21 -16.77
N LEU A 178 12.54 -1.61 -16.36
CA LEU A 178 13.56 -2.27 -15.57
C LEU A 178 12.99 -2.82 -14.26
N THR A 179 12.22 -2.01 -13.53
CA THR A 179 11.53 -2.41 -12.29
C THR A 179 10.62 -3.61 -12.55
N MET A 180 9.81 -3.58 -13.60
CA MET A 180 8.92 -4.69 -13.97
C MET A 180 9.70 -5.96 -14.29
N VAL A 181 10.81 -5.84 -15.00
CA VAL A 181 11.71 -6.97 -15.31
C VAL A 181 12.27 -7.59 -14.03
N ILE A 182 12.78 -6.76 -13.11
CA ILE A 182 13.32 -7.24 -11.83
C ILE A 182 12.22 -7.97 -11.04
N ILE A 183 11.04 -7.36 -10.88
CA ILE A 183 9.93 -7.94 -10.11
C ILE A 183 9.44 -9.25 -10.73
N HIS A 184 9.46 -9.37 -12.06
CA HIS A 184 9.01 -10.58 -12.75
C HIS A 184 10.03 -11.73 -12.70
N PHE A 185 11.32 -11.43 -12.87
CA PHE A 185 12.35 -12.45 -13.00
C PHE A 185 13.00 -12.84 -11.67
N LEU A 186 13.15 -11.90 -10.74
CA LEU A 186 13.83 -12.18 -9.46
C LEU A 186 13.19 -13.31 -8.65
N PRO A 187 11.86 -13.44 -8.53
CA PRO A 187 11.24 -14.55 -7.79
C PRO A 187 11.52 -15.93 -8.40
N LYS A 188 11.91 -15.98 -9.69
CA LYS A 188 12.32 -17.24 -10.35
C LYS A 188 13.77 -17.63 -10.01
N LEU A 189 14.59 -16.65 -9.62
CA LEU A 189 16.00 -16.86 -9.24
C LEU A 189 16.16 -17.07 -7.74
N THR A 190 15.44 -16.30 -6.93
CA THR A 190 15.51 -16.40 -5.47
C THR A 190 14.21 -15.98 -4.82
N SER A 191 13.81 -16.72 -3.78
CA SER A 191 12.68 -16.39 -2.91
C SER A 191 13.12 -15.78 -1.56
N ALA A 192 14.43 -15.59 -1.36
CA ALA A 192 14.99 -15.15 -0.08
C ALA A 192 14.79 -13.65 0.17
N VAL A 193 14.64 -12.85 -0.89
CA VAL A 193 14.51 -11.38 -0.80
C VAL A 193 13.28 -10.92 -1.58
N PRO A 194 12.48 -9.98 -1.05
CA PRO A 194 11.34 -9.40 -1.76
C PRO A 194 11.80 -8.71 -3.04
N SER A 195 11.20 -9.09 -4.17
CA SER A 195 11.56 -8.54 -5.48
C SER A 195 11.32 -7.04 -5.60
N SER A 196 10.28 -6.51 -4.95
CA SER A 196 9.98 -5.07 -4.91
C SER A 196 11.10 -4.28 -4.22
N LEU A 197 11.63 -4.79 -3.13
CA LEU A 197 12.70 -4.13 -2.38
C LEU A 197 14.00 -4.09 -3.18
N VAL A 198 14.36 -5.20 -3.83
CA VAL A 198 15.53 -5.24 -4.72
C VAL A 198 15.37 -4.29 -5.88
N ALA A 199 14.18 -4.22 -6.50
CA ALA A 199 13.91 -3.29 -7.59
C ALA A 199 14.12 -1.83 -7.16
N ILE A 200 13.60 -1.43 -5.99
CA ILE A 200 13.78 -0.09 -5.44
C ILE A 200 15.25 0.23 -5.25
N VAL A 201 16.00 -0.66 -4.58
CA VAL A 201 17.43 -0.44 -4.31
C VAL A 201 18.22 -0.33 -5.62
N VAL A 202 18.02 -1.27 -6.55
CA VAL A 202 18.74 -1.28 -7.85
C VAL A 202 18.45 -0.02 -8.64
N VAL A 203 17.18 0.37 -8.76
CA VAL A 203 16.78 1.57 -9.52
C VAL A 203 17.33 2.83 -8.84
N THR A 204 17.27 2.94 -7.52
CA THR A 204 17.80 4.09 -6.79
C THR A 204 19.32 4.23 -6.97
N VAL A 205 20.05 3.12 -6.82
CA VAL A 205 21.51 3.13 -7.04
C VAL A 205 21.86 3.50 -8.48
N LEU A 206 21.10 2.98 -9.45
CA LEU A 206 21.31 3.27 -10.86
C LEU A 206 21.04 4.75 -11.18
N VAL A 207 19.95 5.32 -10.68
CA VAL A 207 19.62 6.75 -10.84
C VAL A 207 20.72 7.62 -10.24
N GLN A 208 21.16 7.32 -9.02
CA GLN A 208 22.20 8.10 -8.35
C GLN A 208 23.58 7.97 -9.02
N SER A 209 23.95 6.76 -9.45
CA SER A 209 25.27 6.52 -10.05
C SER A 209 25.42 7.13 -11.44
N LEU A 210 24.33 7.17 -12.22
CA LEU A 210 24.31 7.73 -13.57
C LEU A 210 23.89 9.20 -13.61
N GLY A 211 23.49 9.78 -12.47
CA GLY A 211 22.99 11.16 -12.40
C GLY A 211 21.78 11.41 -13.30
N LEU A 212 20.87 10.42 -13.39
CA LEU A 212 19.71 10.52 -14.26
C LEU A 212 18.73 11.56 -13.70
N ASP A 213 18.32 12.48 -14.56
CA ASP A 213 17.30 13.46 -14.23
C ASP A 213 15.92 12.78 -14.25
N THR A 214 15.47 12.39 -13.06
CA THR A 214 14.15 11.74 -12.84
C THR A 214 13.43 12.42 -11.70
N ARG A 215 12.10 12.49 -11.81
CA ARG A 215 11.28 13.02 -10.72
C ARG A 215 11.37 12.12 -9.51
N THR A 216 11.69 12.73 -8.40
CA THR A 216 11.67 12.06 -7.09
C THR A 216 10.29 12.21 -6.42
N VAL A 217 10.07 11.44 -5.35
CA VAL A 217 8.87 11.56 -4.51
C VAL A 217 8.73 12.97 -3.92
N VAL A 218 9.87 13.63 -3.63
CA VAL A 218 9.90 15.01 -3.11
C VAL A 218 9.48 16.01 -4.17
N ASP A 219 9.92 15.82 -5.41
CA ASP A 219 9.53 16.71 -6.52
C ASP A 219 8.01 16.61 -6.78
N PHE A 220 7.48 15.41 -6.74
CA PHE A 220 6.03 15.21 -6.87
C PHE A 220 5.25 15.85 -5.72
N LEU A 221 5.76 15.77 -4.49
CA LEU A 221 5.16 16.42 -3.32
C LEU A 221 5.15 17.96 -3.49
N ARG A 222 6.25 18.54 -3.95
CA ARG A 222 6.35 19.98 -4.22
C ARG A 222 5.35 20.45 -5.26
N ASP A 223 5.18 19.67 -6.32
CA ASP A 223 4.19 19.96 -7.36
C ASP A 223 2.74 19.88 -6.83
N MET A 224 2.45 18.91 -5.94
CA MET A 224 1.12 18.77 -5.35
C MET A 224 0.79 19.89 -4.37
N THR A 225 1.75 20.30 -3.55
CA THR A 225 1.54 21.31 -2.50
C THR A 225 1.77 22.74 -2.99
N ASN A 226 2.30 22.92 -4.20
CA ASN A 226 2.81 24.22 -4.70
C ASN A 226 3.82 24.89 -3.75
N ASP A 227 4.49 24.10 -2.91
CA ASP A 227 5.50 24.59 -1.96
C ASP A 227 6.88 24.03 -2.30
N PRO A 228 7.81 24.88 -2.77
CA PRO A 228 9.17 24.45 -3.09
C PRO A 228 9.97 23.98 -1.86
N ALA A 229 9.54 24.35 -0.65
CA ALA A 229 10.17 23.91 0.60
C ALA A 229 9.61 22.58 1.11
N ALA A 230 8.56 22.02 0.49
CA ALA A 230 8.00 20.75 0.89
C ALA A 230 9.03 19.63 0.86
N SER A 231 9.16 18.90 1.94
CA SER A 231 10.10 17.79 2.10
C SER A 231 9.45 16.67 2.92
N ILE A 232 9.90 15.44 2.68
CA ILE A 232 9.52 14.28 3.51
C ILE A 232 10.45 14.23 4.75
N ALA A 233 10.73 15.38 5.37
CA ALA A 233 11.46 15.41 6.62
C ALA A 233 10.56 14.91 7.73
N GLY A 234 11.07 13.97 8.55
CA GLY A 234 10.31 13.38 9.65
C GLY A 234 9.78 14.45 10.60
N GLY A 235 8.49 14.45 10.84
CA GLY A 235 7.77 15.32 11.75
C GLY A 235 6.37 14.76 11.97
N LEU A 236 5.68 15.21 13.01
CA LEU A 236 4.26 14.91 13.15
C LEU A 236 3.48 15.66 12.07
N PRO A 237 2.46 15.06 11.43
CA PRO A 237 1.58 15.78 10.50
C PRO A 237 0.93 16.95 11.26
N GLN A 238 1.04 18.13 10.69
CA GLN A 238 0.43 19.36 11.23
C GLN A 238 -1.03 19.46 10.82
#